data_5b9a232b33d3985584f3d67c54a2d658
#
_entry.id   5b9a232b33d3985584f3d67c54a2d658
#
_cell.length_a   1.000
_cell.length_b   1.000
_cell.length_c   1.000
_cell.angle_alpha   90.00
_cell.angle_beta   90.00
_cell.angle_gamma   90.00
#
_symmetry.space_group_name_H-M   'P 1'
#
loop_
_entity.id
_entity.type
_entity.pdbx_description
1 polymer ?
#
loop_
_entity_poly.entity_id
_entity_poly.type
_entity_poly.pdbx_seq_one_letter_code
_entity_poly.pdbx_strand_id
1 'polypeptide(L)'
;MNDEQRVRYLGLALRIFGIFLFVGVYPLMNWLWPAGWAWEPRQTEYEQMIAGIYATLGVFLFLAARNPLEHRSLIQFTIWSSVVHGAIMAAQATHDHGERANLIGDVPALFALALVLWVLLPRKAAR
;
A
#
# COMPACT_ATOMS: atom_id res chain seq x y z
N MET A 1 -19.95 -13.32 -2.33
CA MET A 1 -19.53 -12.74 -1.03
C MET A 1 -20.52 -11.64 -0.67
N ASN A 2 -21.19 -11.77 0.47
CA ASN A 2 -22.12 -10.76 0.96
C ASN A 2 -21.38 -9.57 1.62
N ASP A 3 -22.09 -8.47 1.91
CA ASP A 3 -21.43 -7.28 2.45
C ASP A 3 -20.85 -7.47 3.86
N GLU A 4 -21.43 -8.32 4.69
CA GLU A 4 -20.87 -8.65 6.01
C GLU A 4 -19.53 -9.38 5.88
N GLN A 5 -19.43 -10.33 4.96
CA GLN A 5 -18.18 -11.03 4.68
C GLN A 5 -17.13 -10.07 4.12
N ARG A 6 -17.53 -9.14 3.22
CA ARG A 6 -16.62 -8.11 2.71
C ARG A 6 -16.06 -7.24 3.83
N VAL A 7 -16.91 -6.75 4.72
CA VAL A 7 -16.47 -5.90 5.86
C VAL A 7 -15.53 -6.68 6.78
N ARG A 8 -15.83 -7.95 7.05
CA ARG A 8 -14.96 -8.80 7.88
C ARG A 8 -13.57 -9.00 7.25
N TYR A 9 -13.53 -9.35 5.96
CA TYR A 9 -12.25 -9.52 5.23
C TYR A 9 -11.54 -8.19 5.03
N LEU A 10 -12.27 -7.10 4.83
CA LEU A 10 -11.69 -5.75 4.77
C LEU A 10 -10.99 -5.41 6.09
N GLY A 11 -11.62 -5.66 7.23
CA GLY A 11 -11.00 -5.46 8.54
C GLY A 11 -9.72 -6.29 8.72
N LEU A 12 -9.72 -7.55 8.24
CA LEU A 12 -8.52 -8.39 8.25
C LEU A 12 -7.42 -7.83 7.33
N ALA A 13 -7.77 -7.46 6.10
CA ALA A 13 -6.83 -6.87 5.14
C ALA A 13 -6.21 -5.57 5.68
N LEU A 14 -7.01 -4.70 6.28
CA LEU A 14 -6.52 -3.45 6.89
C LEU A 14 -5.53 -3.70 8.03
N ARG A 15 -5.73 -4.73 8.85
CA ARG A 15 -4.76 -5.12 9.89
C ARG A 15 -3.46 -5.63 9.29
N ILE A 16 -3.54 -6.53 8.32
CA ILE A 16 -2.37 -7.11 7.65
C ILE A 16 -1.57 -6.03 6.95
N PHE A 17 -2.22 -5.21 6.13
CA PHE A 17 -1.56 -4.10 5.43
C PHE A 17 -1.04 -3.03 6.41
N GLY A 18 -1.80 -2.74 7.46
CA GLY A 18 -1.37 -1.80 8.50
C GLY A 18 -0.08 -2.24 9.18
N ILE A 19 0.01 -3.49 9.58
CA ILE A 19 1.23 -4.06 10.18
C ILE A 19 2.37 -4.07 9.16
N PHE A 20 2.10 -4.50 7.94
CA PHE A 20 3.12 -4.53 6.88
C PHE A 20 3.69 -3.14 6.58
N LEU A 21 2.84 -2.12 6.43
CA LEU A 21 3.29 -0.76 6.19
C LEU A 21 4.04 -0.17 7.39
N PHE A 22 3.66 -0.54 8.61
CA PHE A 22 4.31 -0.04 9.82
C PHE A 22 5.70 -0.64 10.04
N VAL A 23 5.86 -1.96 9.89
CA VAL A 23 7.12 -2.65 10.23
C VAL A 23 7.81 -3.34 9.06
N GLY A 24 7.14 -3.56 7.92
CA GLY A 24 7.66 -4.39 6.83
C GLY A 24 8.40 -3.61 5.74
N VAL A 25 7.95 -2.41 5.41
CA VAL A 25 8.51 -1.63 4.29
C VAL A 25 9.98 -1.27 4.53
N TYR A 26 10.30 -0.77 5.70
CA TYR A 26 11.67 -0.34 6.03
C TYR A 26 12.71 -1.48 5.94
N PRO A 27 12.47 -2.68 6.52
CA PRO A 27 13.36 -3.82 6.34
C PRO A 27 13.49 -4.28 4.89
N LEU A 28 12.41 -4.27 4.10
CA LEU A 28 12.46 -4.62 2.69
C LEU A 28 13.35 -3.66 1.90
N MET A 29 13.21 -2.36 2.14
CA MET A 29 13.99 -1.33 1.45
C MET A 29 15.47 -1.37 1.80
N ASN A 30 15.83 -1.74 3.02
CA ASN A 30 17.21 -1.57 3.51
C ASN A 30 18.00 -2.86 3.62
N TRP A 31 17.34 -4.01 3.88
CA TRP A 31 18.06 -5.24 4.23
C TRP A 31 17.63 -6.47 3.44
N LEU A 32 16.33 -6.68 3.26
CA LEU A 32 15.82 -7.93 2.70
C LEU A 32 15.87 -7.94 1.17
N TRP A 33 15.39 -6.87 0.54
CA TRP A 33 15.36 -6.77 -0.92
C TRP A 33 15.45 -5.31 -1.40
N PRO A 34 16.56 -4.61 -1.19
CA PRO A 34 16.70 -3.22 -1.61
C PRO A 34 16.47 -2.99 -3.10
N ALA A 35 16.94 -3.89 -3.96
CA ALA A 35 16.80 -3.76 -5.41
C ALA A 35 15.34 -3.66 -5.88
N GLY A 36 14.41 -4.30 -5.18
CA GLY A 36 12.98 -4.27 -5.52
C GLY A 36 12.16 -3.20 -4.78
N TRP A 37 12.75 -2.53 -3.78
CA TRP A 37 12.03 -1.65 -2.87
C TRP A 37 12.68 -0.29 -2.63
N ALA A 38 13.92 -0.08 -3.03
CA ALA A 38 14.64 1.18 -2.90
C ALA A 38 14.98 1.77 -4.27
N TRP A 39 15.42 3.01 -4.29
CA TRP A 39 15.86 3.68 -5.51
C TRP A 39 17.37 3.52 -5.76
N GLU A 40 17.76 3.59 -7.05
CA GLU A 40 19.15 3.70 -7.48
C GLU A 40 19.35 4.97 -8.33
N PRO A 41 20.26 5.90 -7.95
CA PRO A 41 21.06 5.87 -6.73
C PRO A 41 20.23 6.05 -5.46
N ARG A 42 20.68 5.51 -4.34
CA ARG A 42 19.96 5.56 -3.06
C ARG A 42 19.69 7.01 -2.64
N GLN A 43 18.44 7.25 -2.25
CA GLN A 43 17.92 8.54 -1.77
C GLN A 43 17.49 8.39 -0.31
N THR A 44 18.45 8.07 0.57
CA THR A 44 18.18 7.60 1.93
C THR A 44 17.25 8.51 2.74
N GLU A 45 17.40 9.83 2.61
CA GLU A 45 16.56 10.80 3.33
C GLU A 45 15.12 10.77 2.84
N TYR A 46 14.90 10.75 1.52
CA TYR A 46 13.57 10.62 0.93
C TYR A 46 12.93 9.27 1.22
N GLU A 47 13.71 8.20 1.16
CA GLU A 47 13.24 6.85 1.50
C GLU A 47 12.77 6.76 2.96
N GLN A 48 13.49 7.38 3.90
CA GLN A 48 13.08 7.44 5.30
C GLN A 48 11.80 8.25 5.49
N MET A 49 11.64 9.38 4.78
CA MET A 49 10.41 10.17 4.84
C MET A 49 9.21 9.38 4.28
N ILE A 50 9.39 8.68 3.16
CA ILE A 50 8.34 7.82 2.59
C ILE A 50 8.02 6.67 3.54
N ALA A 51 9.01 6.00 4.09
CA ALA A 51 8.80 4.93 5.07
C ALA A 51 8.05 5.43 6.32
N GLY A 52 8.35 6.65 6.78
CA GLY A 52 7.63 7.30 7.87
C GLY A 52 6.17 7.57 7.55
N ILE A 53 5.87 8.05 6.34
CA ILE A 53 4.49 8.24 5.86
C ILE A 53 3.75 6.90 5.79
N TYR A 54 4.37 5.86 5.25
CA TYR A 54 3.77 4.52 5.19
C TYR A 54 3.54 3.93 6.58
N ALA A 55 4.49 4.10 7.50
CA ALA A 55 4.31 3.63 8.87
C ALA A 55 3.13 4.34 9.55
N THR A 56 2.99 5.64 9.36
CA THR A 56 1.85 6.42 9.85
C THR A 56 0.55 5.94 9.23
N LEU A 57 0.49 5.77 7.90
CA LEU A 57 -0.66 5.20 7.21
C LEU A 57 -1.00 3.81 7.76
N GLY A 58 0.02 2.98 7.99
CA GLY A 58 -0.14 1.64 8.57
C GLY A 58 -0.85 1.65 9.92
N VAL A 59 -0.49 2.57 10.81
CA VAL A 59 -1.18 2.76 12.09
C VAL A 59 -2.65 3.11 11.88
N PHE A 60 -2.95 4.05 11.00
CA PHE A 60 -4.34 4.46 10.73
C PHE A 60 -5.17 3.36 10.06
N LEU A 61 -4.60 2.57 9.16
CA LEU A 61 -5.28 1.41 8.58
C LEU A 61 -5.59 0.35 9.65
N PHE A 62 -4.64 0.11 10.55
CA PHE A 62 -4.85 -0.84 11.65
C PHE A 62 -5.97 -0.39 12.58
N LEU A 63 -6.03 0.91 12.90
CA LEU A 63 -7.12 1.48 13.71
C LEU A 63 -8.46 1.43 12.97
N ALA A 64 -8.47 1.75 11.68
CA ALA A 64 -9.66 1.70 10.82
C ALA A 64 -10.26 0.29 10.70
N ALA A 65 -9.45 -0.75 10.93
CA ALA A 65 -9.91 -2.14 10.88
C ALA A 65 -11.00 -2.49 11.93
N ARG A 66 -11.18 -1.66 12.95
CA ARG A 66 -12.25 -1.83 13.95
C ARG A 66 -13.62 -1.52 13.35
N ASN A 67 -13.73 -0.41 12.60
CA ASN A 67 -14.96 0.06 11.95
C ASN A 67 -14.66 0.54 10.52
N PRO A 68 -14.38 -0.38 9.56
CA PRO A 68 -13.89 0.02 8.23
C PRO A 68 -14.82 0.97 7.49
N LEU A 69 -16.13 0.85 7.68
CA LEU A 69 -17.12 1.68 6.96
C LEU A 69 -17.12 3.14 7.40
N GLU A 70 -16.70 3.43 8.63
CA GLU A 70 -16.54 4.80 9.13
C GLU A 70 -15.28 5.48 8.56
N HIS A 71 -14.32 4.68 8.09
CA HIS A 71 -13.04 5.16 7.55
C HIS A 71 -12.93 5.01 6.03
N ARG A 72 -14.05 5.07 5.31
CA ARG A 72 -14.10 4.88 3.85
C ARG A 72 -13.18 5.86 3.09
N SER A 73 -13.11 7.11 3.52
CA SER A 73 -12.26 8.12 2.88
C SER A 73 -10.77 7.77 2.98
N LEU A 74 -10.32 7.28 4.14
CA LEU A 74 -8.96 6.80 4.33
C LEU A 74 -8.66 5.59 3.43
N ILE A 75 -9.58 4.63 3.37
CA ILE A 75 -9.43 3.43 2.53
C ILE A 75 -9.40 3.82 1.04
N GLN A 76 -10.28 4.71 0.59
CA GLN A 76 -10.28 5.22 -0.78
C GLN A 76 -9.00 5.99 -1.11
N PHE A 77 -8.52 6.83 -0.19
CA PHE A 77 -7.23 7.50 -0.35
C PHE A 77 -6.11 6.48 -0.51
N THR A 78 -6.08 5.45 0.33
CA THR A 78 -5.05 4.39 0.26
C THR A 78 -5.11 3.66 -1.09
N ILE A 79 -6.29 3.32 -1.59
CA ILE A 79 -6.47 2.68 -2.90
C ILE A 79 -5.89 3.57 -4.00
N TRP A 80 -6.36 4.81 -4.10
CA TRP A 80 -5.98 5.69 -5.20
C TRP A 80 -4.55 6.18 -5.12
N SER A 81 -4.04 6.49 -3.93
CA SER A 81 -2.64 6.85 -3.77
C SER A 81 -1.70 5.70 -4.12
N SER A 82 -2.07 4.47 -3.80
CA SER A 82 -1.30 3.27 -4.19
C SER A 82 -1.31 3.05 -5.70
N VAL A 83 -2.45 3.26 -6.37
CA VAL A 83 -2.54 3.18 -7.84
C VAL A 83 -1.67 4.24 -8.50
N VAL A 84 -1.77 5.49 -8.06
CA VAL A 84 -0.99 6.60 -8.61
C VAL A 84 0.50 6.39 -8.37
N HIS A 85 0.88 6.03 -7.16
CA HIS A 85 2.27 5.76 -6.80
C HIS A 85 2.84 4.60 -7.63
N GLY A 86 2.13 3.48 -7.69
CA GLY A 86 2.54 2.32 -8.49
C GLY A 86 2.65 2.63 -9.99
N ALA A 87 1.73 3.45 -10.54
CA ALA A 87 1.78 3.87 -11.93
C ALA A 87 3.00 4.76 -12.24
N ILE A 88 3.31 5.71 -11.35
CA ILE A 88 4.50 6.57 -11.47
C ILE A 88 5.76 5.71 -11.44
N MET A 89 5.89 4.81 -10.46
CA MET A 89 7.06 3.94 -10.35
C MET A 89 7.20 2.99 -11.55
N ALA A 90 6.09 2.43 -12.04
CA ALA A 90 6.10 1.59 -13.23
C ALA A 90 6.58 2.36 -14.47
N ALA A 91 6.13 3.60 -14.65
CA ALA A 91 6.59 4.46 -15.73
C ALA A 91 8.10 4.77 -15.61
N GLN A 92 8.58 5.10 -14.41
CA GLN A 92 10.01 5.34 -14.15
C GLN A 92 10.85 4.10 -14.45
N ALA A 93 10.42 2.93 -14.00
CA ALA A 93 11.12 1.67 -14.23
C ALA A 93 11.19 1.23 -15.71
N THR A 94 10.31 1.74 -16.57
CA THR A 94 10.40 1.51 -18.03
C THR A 94 11.47 2.36 -18.68
N HIS A 95 11.77 3.54 -18.13
CA HIS A 95 12.77 4.48 -18.66
C HIS A 95 14.14 4.31 -18.01
N ASP A 96 14.18 3.90 -16.75
CA ASP A 96 15.41 3.69 -16.00
C ASP A 96 15.66 2.20 -15.77
N HIS A 97 16.77 1.70 -16.35
CA HIS A 97 17.15 0.29 -16.21
C HIS A 97 17.50 -0.10 -14.76
N GLY A 98 17.99 0.83 -13.96
CA GLY A 98 18.30 0.62 -12.54
C GLY A 98 17.05 0.32 -11.69
N GLU A 99 15.90 0.82 -12.11
CA GLU A 99 14.62 0.69 -11.38
C GLU A 99 13.78 -0.52 -11.83
N ARG A 100 14.25 -1.33 -12.77
CA ARG A 100 13.44 -2.44 -13.31
C ARG A 100 13.06 -3.50 -12.29
N ALA A 101 13.87 -3.70 -11.25
CA ALA A 101 13.54 -4.63 -10.19
C ALA A 101 12.28 -4.23 -9.41
N ASN A 102 11.94 -2.94 -9.37
CA ASN A 102 10.70 -2.44 -8.76
C ASN A 102 9.44 -2.99 -9.46
N LEU A 103 9.52 -3.35 -10.74
CA LEU A 103 8.40 -3.96 -11.47
C LEU A 103 7.98 -5.34 -10.92
N ILE A 104 8.84 -5.99 -10.16
CA ILE A 104 8.54 -7.26 -9.47
C ILE A 104 8.53 -7.14 -7.95
N GLY A 105 8.86 -5.97 -7.42
CA GLY A 105 8.90 -5.64 -6.00
C GLY A 105 7.72 -4.80 -5.53
N ASP A 106 7.98 -3.54 -5.25
CA ASP A 106 7.00 -2.62 -4.66
C ASP A 106 5.85 -2.24 -5.61
N VAL A 107 6.07 -2.17 -6.91
CA VAL A 107 5.00 -1.85 -7.88
C VAL A 107 3.85 -2.87 -7.82
N PRO A 108 4.08 -4.20 -7.95
CA PRO A 108 3.00 -5.17 -7.78
C PRO A 108 2.39 -5.14 -6.39
N ALA A 109 3.16 -4.88 -5.35
CA ALA A 109 2.66 -4.79 -3.98
C ALA A 109 1.66 -3.63 -3.82
N LEU A 110 1.95 -2.46 -4.39
CA LEU A 110 1.05 -1.30 -4.38
C LEU A 110 -0.27 -1.59 -5.11
N PHE A 111 -0.20 -2.19 -6.30
CA PHE A 111 -1.40 -2.57 -7.05
C PHE A 111 -2.20 -3.68 -6.36
N ALA A 112 -1.54 -4.66 -5.76
CA ALA A 112 -2.21 -5.72 -5.02
C ALA A 112 -2.95 -5.16 -3.79
N LEU A 113 -2.32 -4.27 -3.03
CA LEU A 113 -2.94 -3.58 -1.90
C LEU A 113 -4.18 -2.80 -2.35
N ALA A 114 -4.04 -2.00 -3.41
CA ALA A 114 -5.14 -1.23 -3.97
C ALA A 114 -6.30 -2.13 -4.42
N LEU A 115 -6.01 -3.20 -5.15
CA LEU A 115 -7.00 -4.14 -5.67
C LEU A 115 -7.75 -4.85 -4.53
N VAL A 116 -7.04 -5.36 -3.54
CA VAL A 116 -7.67 -6.05 -2.40
C VAL A 116 -8.62 -5.13 -1.65
N LEU A 117 -8.17 -3.91 -1.32
CA LEU A 117 -9.02 -2.93 -0.64
C LEU A 117 -10.22 -2.51 -1.50
N TRP A 118 -10.02 -2.32 -2.81
CA TRP A 118 -11.11 -1.95 -3.72
C TRP A 118 -12.18 -3.05 -3.85
N VAL A 119 -11.77 -4.30 -3.95
CA VAL A 119 -12.69 -5.45 -4.05
C VAL A 119 -13.46 -5.66 -2.75
N LEU A 120 -12.78 -5.49 -1.60
CA LEU A 120 -13.37 -5.74 -0.29
C LEU A 120 -14.23 -4.57 0.22
N LEU A 121 -13.99 -3.33 -0.25
CA LEU A 121 -14.77 -2.18 0.19
C LEU A 121 -16.19 -2.25 -0.40
N PRO A 122 -17.25 -2.43 0.42
CA PRO A 122 -18.62 -2.47 -0.08
C PRO A 122 -18.98 -1.18 -0.81
N ARG A 123 -19.69 -1.28 -1.92
CA ARG A 123 -20.23 -0.10 -2.59
C ARG A 123 -21.27 0.56 -1.68
N LYS A 124 -21.33 1.90 -1.66
CA LYS A 124 -22.46 2.57 -1.02
C LYS A 124 -23.73 2.10 -1.75
N ALA A 125 -24.71 1.59 -1.01
CA ALA A 125 -26.04 1.40 -1.58
C ALA A 125 -26.47 2.73 -2.19
N ALA A 126 -26.94 2.71 -3.43
CA ALA A 126 -27.58 3.87 -4.03
C ALA A 126 -28.78 4.23 -3.12
N ARG A 127 -28.76 5.44 -2.56
CA ARG A 127 -29.92 5.96 -1.82
C ARG A 127 -31.01 6.33 -2.77
#